data_eaa6ae558427f8f337c1a46634170cfe
#
_entry.id   eaa6ae558427f8f337c1a46634170cfe
#
_cell.length_a   1.000
_cell.length_b   1.000
_cell.length_c   1.000
_cell.angle_alpha   90.00
_cell.angle_beta   90.00
_cell.angle_gamma   90.00
#
_symmetry.space_group_name_H-M   'P 1'
#
loop_
_entity.id
_entity.type
_entity.pdbx_description
1 polymer ?
#
loop_
_entity_poly.entity_id
_entity_poly.type
_entity_poly.pdbx_seq_one_letter_code
_entity_poly.pdbx_strand_id
1 'polypeptide(L)'
;SRCLHSWVCPLLVLVVGIGRRYLKEFNPRSLGVERVVKLSAWTTVLRGWQTRAVSAVLAHEGRDFLAMATPAAGKTRFALRVAHHYLATGAADRILVICPTNHLRTQWATAASQVGLQLDPALSNEQACEARDYHGAVVTYQQLCLAPAVFQRACRRKRTLLIFDELHHAGEGKDWGNALQEAFAEAVFRLSLSGTPFRSDNNPIPFVRYDRGESQADFRYDYAEAIRESVCRPILFPSYEGELTWLANGREHTATFEDGLTRERQRERLKTALLQENWLGPVIADAHAELSRLRKQEQPDAGGLIVAMNQEHARQVADLVGRVTGKRAEVAVSDDPDASDTIGTFAHHTK
;
A
#
# COMPACT_ATOMS: atom_id res chain seq x y z
N SER A 1 -17.62 -24.89 6.20
CA SER A 1 -16.78 -24.13 5.28
C SER A 1 -17.45 -22.80 4.96
N ARG A 2 -17.29 -21.79 5.78
CA ARG A 2 -17.65 -20.40 5.51
C ARG A 2 -16.47 -19.53 5.87
N CYS A 3 -16.03 -18.78 4.89
CA CYS A 3 -14.88 -17.90 4.87
C CYS A 3 -14.72 -17.02 6.09
N LEU A 4 -13.54 -17.07 6.70
CA LEU A 4 -13.01 -16.10 7.63
C LEU A 4 -12.81 -14.78 6.88
N HIS A 5 -13.70 -13.81 7.12
CA HIS A 5 -13.56 -12.45 6.60
C HIS A 5 -12.61 -11.66 7.48
N SER A 6 -11.54 -11.27 6.84
CA SER A 6 -10.54 -10.26 7.17
C SER A 6 -10.88 -9.30 8.32
N TRP A 7 -10.10 -9.39 9.38
CA TRP A 7 -9.92 -8.34 10.38
C TRP A 7 -8.72 -7.50 9.98
N VAL A 8 -8.96 -6.35 9.38
CA VAL A 8 -7.93 -5.31 9.25
C VAL A 8 -8.03 -4.46 10.51
N CYS A 9 -7.14 -4.71 11.45
CA CYS A 9 -6.80 -3.77 12.51
C CYS A 9 -6.23 -2.50 11.85
N PRO A 10 -6.51 -1.29 12.32
CA PRO A 10 -5.92 -0.10 11.73
C PRO A 10 -4.40 -0.19 11.84
N LEU A 11 -3.76 -0.37 10.71
CA LEU A 11 -2.31 -0.35 10.57
C LEU A 11 -1.84 1.01 11.03
N LEU A 12 -1.00 1.05 12.06
CA LEU A 12 -0.24 2.22 12.40
C LEU A 12 0.75 2.45 11.26
N VAL A 13 0.42 3.38 10.37
CA VAL A 13 1.33 3.76 9.28
C VAL A 13 2.46 4.56 9.91
N LEU A 14 3.65 3.99 9.91
CA LEU A 14 4.86 4.66 10.35
C LEU A 14 5.18 5.76 9.33
N VAL A 15 5.01 7.03 9.72
CA VAL A 15 5.45 8.18 8.92
C VAL A 15 6.91 8.43 9.24
N VAL A 16 7.78 8.00 8.33
CA VAL A 16 9.20 8.28 8.41
C VAL A 16 9.46 9.67 7.85
N GLY A 17 9.75 10.62 8.71
CA GLY A 17 10.29 11.92 8.32
C GLY A 17 11.79 11.82 8.07
N ILE A 18 12.24 11.81 6.82
CA ILE A 18 13.66 11.91 6.48
C ILE A 18 14.09 13.36 6.59
N GLY A 19 15.04 13.62 7.51
CA GLY A 19 15.64 14.91 7.75
C GLY A 19 16.30 15.50 6.50
N ARG A 20 16.01 16.77 6.27
CA ARG A 20 16.67 17.62 5.26
C ARG A 20 18.15 17.78 5.60
N ARG A 21 19.03 17.03 4.93
CA ARG A 21 20.41 17.48 4.67
C ARG A 21 20.94 16.80 3.40
N TYR A 22 21.45 17.64 2.49
CA TYR A 22 22.02 17.39 1.17
C TYR A 22 21.02 17.45 0.00
N LEU A 23 20.66 18.68 -0.38
CA LEU A 23 20.54 19.17 -1.76
C LEU A 23 20.47 20.70 -1.64
N LYS A 24 21.61 21.36 -1.42
CA LYS A 24 21.80 22.76 -1.76
C LYS A 24 22.42 22.82 -3.14
N GLU A 25 21.77 23.67 -3.98
CA GLU A 25 22.31 24.24 -5.19
C GLU A 25 22.32 23.37 -6.45
N PHE A 26 21.18 23.25 -7.07
CA PHE A 26 21.10 23.40 -8.52
C PHE A 26 19.77 24.11 -8.83
N ASN A 27 19.84 25.40 -9.17
CA ASN A 27 18.70 26.17 -9.61
C ASN A 27 18.73 26.24 -11.16
N PRO A 28 17.89 25.47 -11.87
CA PRO A 28 17.86 25.49 -13.34
C PRO A 28 17.12 26.69 -13.94
N ARG A 29 16.68 27.65 -13.12
CA ARG A 29 15.81 28.73 -13.57
C ARG A 29 16.49 29.82 -14.43
N SER A 30 17.78 29.68 -14.72
CA SER A 30 18.54 30.75 -15.42
C SER A 30 18.80 30.55 -16.92
N LEU A 31 18.35 29.45 -17.51
CA LEU A 31 18.48 29.22 -18.95
C LEU A 31 17.13 28.87 -19.55
N GLY A 32 16.49 29.77 -20.27
CA GLY A 32 15.20 29.63 -20.92
C GLY A 32 15.16 28.60 -22.07
N VAL A 33 15.69 27.43 -21.86
CA VAL A 33 15.58 26.27 -22.76
C VAL A 33 14.46 25.40 -22.25
N GLU A 34 13.35 25.32 -22.97
CA GLU A 34 12.32 24.30 -22.76
C GLU A 34 12.96 22.92 -22.84
N ARG A 35 13.31 22.32 -21.70
CA ARG A 35 13.69 20.92 -21.64
C ARG A 35 12.42 20.08 -21.80
N VAL A 36 12.16 19.64 -23.02
CA VAL A 36 11.24 18.55 -23.26
C VAL A 36 11.86 17.28 -22.67
N VAL A 37 11.25 16.75 -21.62
CA VAL A 37 11.72 15.49 -21.02
C VAL A 37 11.55 14.40 -22.05
N LYS A 38 12.67 13.84 -22.53
CA LYS A 38 12.66 12.80 -23.56
C LYS A 38 12.29 11.47 -22.93
N LEU A 39 11.20 10.88 -23.41
CA LEU A 39 10.81 9.54 -23.01
C LEU A 39 11.80 8.50 -23.54
N SER A 40 12.41 7.73 -22.66
CA SER A 40 13.32 6.63 -23.02
C SER A 40 12.51 5.41 -23.48
N ALA A 41 13.11 4.55 -24.30
CA ALA A 41 12.50 3.29 -24.71
C ALA A 41 12.29 2.38 -23.48
N TRP A 42 11.17 1.65 -23.46
CA TRP A 42 10.92 0.66 -22.42
C TRP A 42 11.81 -0.58 -22.61
N THR A 43 12.64 -0.89 -21.65
CA THR A 43 13.58 -2.04 -21.69
C THR A 43 13.31 -3.10 -20.63
N THR A 44 12.40 -2.82 -19.67
CA THR A 44 12.15 -3.71 -18.54
C THR A 44 11.25 -4.88 -18.94
N VAL A 45 11.66 -6.09 -18.59
CA VAL A 45 10.87 -7.31 -18.80
C VAL A 45 9.69 -7.34 -17.83
N LEU A 46 8.52 -7.61 -18.35
CA LEU A 46 7.30 -7.80 -17.57
C LEU A 46 7.10 -9.27 -17.19
N ARG A 47 6.47 -9.50 -16.04
CA ARG A 47 5.95 -10.83 -15.68
C ARG A 47 4.77 -11.19 -16.59
N GLY A 48 4.48 -12.47 -16.76
CA GLY A 48 3.40 -12.96 -17.63
C GLY A 48 2.05 -12.28 -17.34
N TRP A 49 1.64 -12.19 -16.06
CA TRP A 49 0.41 -11.54 -15.67
C TRP A 49 0.39 -10.02 -16.00
N GLN A 50 1.54 -9.33 -15.87
CA GLN A 50 1.65 -7.90 -16.20
C GLN A 50 1.45 -7.67 -17.70
N THR A 51 1.99 -8.55 -18.53
CA THR A 51 1.78 -8.50 -19.99
C THR A 51 0.32 -8.71 -20.34
N ARG A 52 -0.35 -9.71 -19.74
CA ARG A 52 -1.80 -9.93 -19.92
C ARG A 52 -2.62 -8.71 -19.48
N ALA A 53 -2.28 -8.13 -18.32
CA ALA A 53 -2.97 -6.96 -17.79
C ALA A 53 -2.79 -5.72 -18.68
N VAL A 54 -1.57 -5.48 -19.21
CA VAL A 54 -1.33 -4.39 -20.19
C VAL A 54 -2.18 -4.61 -21.43
N SER A 55 -2.20 -5.82 -21.98
CA SER A 55 -3.04 -6.12 -23.16
C SER A 55 -4.52 -5.89 -22.88
N ALA A 56 -5.01 -6.24 -21.70
CA ALA A 56 -6.39 -5.98 -21.28
C ALA A 56 -6.70 -4.47 -21.20
N VAL A 57 -5.77 -3.67 -20.63
CA VAL A 57 -5.93 -2.20 -20.62
C VAL A 57 -5.99 -1.62 -22.02
N LEU A 58 -5.13 -2.07 -22.92
CA LEU A 58 -5.06 -1.55 -24.29
C LEU A 58 -6.27 -1.97 -25.16
N ALA A 59 -6.92 -3.07 -24.80
CA ALA A 59 -8.16 -3.51 -25.46
C ALA A 59 -9.43 -2.93 -24.81
N HIS A 60 -9.31 -2.19 -23.71
CA HIS A 60 -10.44 -1.66 -22.97
C HIS A 60 -11.00 -0.40 -23.65
N GLU A 61 -12.29 -0.39 -23.94
CA GLU A 61 -12.94 0.75 -24.62
C GLU A 61 -13.36 1.87 -23.67
N GLY A 62 -13.45 1.60 -22.34
CA GLY A 62 -13.84 2.58 -21.32
C GLY A 62 -12.69 3.48 -20.89
N ARG A 63 -13.03 4.46 -20.04
CA ARG A 63 -12.03 5.34 -19.41
C ARG A 63 -11.57 4.86 -18.03
N ASP A 64 -12.33 3.96 -17.42
CA ASP A 64 -12.11 3.45 -16.06
C ASP A 64 -11.72 1.98 -16.12
N PHE A 65 -10.60 1.64 -15.54
CA PHE A 65 -10.10 0.27 -15.50
C PHE A 65 -9.64 -0.07 -14.08
N LEU A 66 -10.24 -1.10 -13.48
CA LEU A 66 -9.84 -1.64 -12.20
C LEU A 66 -8.98 -2.89 -12.38
N ALA A 67 -7.69 -2.79 -12.07
CA ALA A 67 -6.79 -3.92 -11.97
C ALA A 67 -6.67 -4.39 -10.52
N MET A 68 -7.20 -5.56 -10.23
CA MET A 68 -7.03 -6.23 -8.96
C MET A 68 -5.85 -7.20 -9.05
N ALA A 69 -4.83 -6.99 -8.25
CA ALA A 69 -3.71 -7.91 -8.18
C ALA A 69 -3.22 -8.03 -6.72
N THR A 70 -2.89 -9.26 -6.31
CA THR A 70 -2.44 -9.55 -4.96
C THR A 70 -1.28 -8.64 -4.53
N PRO A 71 -1.13 -8.30 -3.23
CA PRO A 71 0.03 -7.58 -2.73
C PRO A 71 1.34 -8.23 -3.18
N ALA A 72 2.39 -7.42 -3.35
CA ALA A 72 3.72 -7.83 -3.82
C ALA A 72 3.80 -8.40 -5.26
N ALA A 73 2.69 -8.52 -6.00
CA ALA A 73 2.70 -9.00 -7.38
C ALA A 73 3.45 -8.07 -8.36
N GLY A 74 3.65 -6.78 -8.00
CA GLY A 74 4.35 -5.81 -8.85
C GLY A 74 3.40 -4.90 -9.64
N LYS A 75 2.28 -4.49 -9.04
CA LYS A 75 1.29 -3.55 -9.62
C LYS A 75 1.91 -2.27 -10.17
N THR A 76 2.89 -1.71 -9.46
CA THR A 76 3.60 -0.48 -9.86
C THR A 76 4.23 -0.61 -11.24
N ARG A 77 4.95 -1.70 -11.53
CA ARG A 77 5.62 -1.91 -12.83
C ARG A 77 4.62 -2.07 -13.96
N PHE A 78 3.52 -2.77 -13.73
CA PHE A 78 2.41 -2.87 -14.67
C PHE A 78 1.85 -1.48 -15.01
N ALA A 79 1.52 -0.68 -14.01
CA ALA A 79 0.96 0.65 -14.20
C ALA A 79 1.93 1.61 -14.91
N LEU A 80 3.22 1.56 -14.57
CA LEU A 80 4.26 2.33 -15.26
C LEU A 80 4.42 1.91 -16.73
N ARG A 81 4.22 0.63 -17.06
CA ARG A 81 4.21 0.18 -18.48
C ARG A 81 3.03 0.74 -19.25
N VAL A 82 1.83 0.77 -18.64
CA VAL A 82 0.66 1.45 -19.22
C VAL A 82 0.95 2.94 -19.43
N ALA A 83 1.47 3.60 -18.40
CA ALA A 83 1.84 5.02 -18.45
C ALA A 83 2.83 5.33 -19.57
N HIS A 84 3.87 4.52 -19.69
CA HIS A 84 4.85 4.64 -20.76
C HIS A 84 4.20 4.52 -22.16
N HIS A 85 3.28 3.57 -22.33
CA HIS A 85 2.57 3.37 -23.60
C HIS A 85 1.74 4.60 -23.98
N TYR A 86 0.96 5.14 -23.03
CA TYR A 86 0.11 6.31 -23.27
C TYR A 86 0.93 7.55 -23.63
N LEU A 87 2.08 7.76 -23.02
CA LEU A 87 2.99 8.85 -23.40
C LEU A 87 3.65 8.59 -24.76
N ALA A 88 4.14 7.38 -25.01
CA ALA A 88 4.84 7.04 -26.25
C ALA A 88 3.94 7.14 -27.49
N THR A 89 2.67 6.82 -27.33
CA THR A 89 1.67 6.92 -28.42
C THR A 89 1.04 8.31 -28.52
N GLY A 90 1.34 9.21 -27.58
CA GLY A 90 0.70 10.51 -27.49
C GLY A 90 -0.78 10.42 -27.07
N ALA A 91 -1.25 9.29 -26.51
CA ALA A 91 -2.61 9.18 -25.98
C ALA A 91 -2.80 10.01 -24.69
N ALA A 92 -1.72 10.23 -23.94
CA ALA A 92 -1.66 11.18 -22.83
C ALA A 92 -0.45 12.11 -22.96
N ASP A 93 -0.57 13.33 -22.43
CA ASP A 93 0.52 14.32 -22.37
C ASP A 93 1.22 14.30 -21.02
N ARG A 94 0.59 13.75 -20.00
CA ARG A 94 1.14 13.65 -18.64
C ARG A 94 0.53 12.51 -17.84
N ILE A 95 1.21 12.15 -16.78
CA ILE A 95 0.79 11.13 -15.82
C ILE A 95 0.59 11.77 -14.46
N LEU A 96 -0.46 11.39 -13.76
CA LEU A 96 -0.65 11.74 -12.36
C LEU A 96 -0.91 10.44 -11.57
N VAL A 97 -0.02 10.13 -10.63
CA VAL A 97 -0.18 9.01 -9.70
C VAL A 97 -0.70 9.54 -8.39
N ILE A 98 -1.75 8.91 -7.86
CA ILE A 98 -2.35 9.24 -6.57
C ILE A 98 -2.13 8.04 -5.64
N CYS A 99 -1.48 8.25 -4.51
CA CYS A 99 -1.14 7.21 -3.55
C CYS A 99 -1.53 7.58 -2.11
N PRO A 100 -1.62 6.60 -1.19
CA PRO A 100 -2.09 6.85 0.18
C PRO A 100 -1.15 7.72 1.03
N THR A 101 0.17 7.59 0.89
CA THR A 101 1.15 8.16 1.82
C THR A 101 2.28 8.91 1.13
N ASN A 102 2.92 9.85 1.84
CA ASN A 102 4.09 10.57 1.33
C ASN A 102 5.28 9.66 1.03
N HIS A 103 5.47 8.60 1.79
CA HIS A 103 6.52 7.63 1.54
C HIS A 103 6.35 6.94 0.18
N LEU A 104 5.12 6.58 -0.19
CA LEU A 104 4.82 6.00 -1.50
C LEU A 104 5.07 6.96 -2.66
N ARG A 105 4.98 8.28 -2.47
CA ARG A 105 5.35 9.26 -3.51
C ARG A 105 6.78 9.05 -3.99
N THR A 106 7.72 8.95 -3.06
CA THR A 106 9.14 8.73 -3.37
C THR A 106 9.38 7.34 -3.99
N GLN A 107 8.69 6.30 -3.48
CA GLN A 107 8.80 4.95 -4.06
C GLN A 107 8.31 4.91 -5.51
N TRP A 108 7.17 5.55 -5.81
CA TRP A 108 6.65 5.64 -7.17
C TRP A 108 7.59 6.40 -8.11
N ALA A 109 8.13 7.55 -7.67
CA ALA A 109 9.09 8.33 -8.46
C ALA A 109 10.38 7.56 -8.73
N THR A 110 10.89 6.85 -7.72
CA THR A 110 12.07 5.98 -7.87
C THR A 110 11.80 4.83 -8.85
N ALA A 111 10.67 4.13 -8.70
CA ALA A 111 10.29 3.06 -9.62
C ALA A 111 10.09 3.56 -11.06
N ALA A 112 9.52 4.75 -11.22
CA ALA A 112 9.35 5.40 -12.51
C ALA A 112 10.71 5.71 -13.18
N SER A 113 11.67 6.28 -12.43
CA SER A 113 13.00 6.62 -12.95
C SER A 113 13.75 5.39 -13.46
N GLN A 114 13.60 4.24 -12.80
CA GLN A 114 14.18 2.97 -13.22
C GLN A 114 13.70 2.46 -14.59
N VAL A 115 12.54 2.93 -15.04
CA VAL A 115 11.95 2.56 -16.34
C VAL A 115 11.90 3.74 -17.33
N GLY A 116 12.69 4.79 -17.07
CA GLY A 116 12.83 5.93 -17.98
C GLY A 116 11.71 6.96 -17.89
N LEU A 117 10.87 6.89 -16.88
CA LEU A 117 9.83 7.88 -16.58
C LEU A 117 10.29 8.80 -15.44
N GLN A 118 10.08 10.10 -15.59
CA GLN A 118 10.37 11.08 -14.55
C GLN A 118 9.07 11.58 -13.95
N LEU A 119 8.81 11.25 -12.69
CA LEU A 119 7.65 11.71 -11.93
C LEU A 119 8.11 12.59 -10.76
N ASP A 120 7.50 13.76 -10.60
CA ASP A 120 7.80 14.66 -9.50
C ASP A 120 7.14 14.19 -8.20
N PRO A 121 7.90 13.77 -7.17
CA PRO A 121 7.34 13.40 -5.87
C PRO A 121 7.13 14.61 -4.95
N ALA A 122 7.64 15.79 -5.32
CA ALA A 122 7.61 17.00 -4.50
C ALA A 122 6.56 18.05 -4.96
N LEU A 123 5.74 17.70 -5.96
CA LEU A 123 4.72 18.60 -6.47
C LEU A 123 3.84 19.15 -5.34
N SER A 124 3.76 20.50 -5.24
CA SER A 124 2.83 21.19 -4.35
C SER A 124 1.51 21.53 -5.05
N ASN A 125 0.46 21.83 -4.27
CA ASN A 125 -0.82 22.25 -4.84
C ASN A 125 -0.73 23.56 -5.65
N GLU A 126 0.21 24.43 -5.32
CA GLU A 126 0.47 25.67 -6.05
C GLU A 126 1.10 25.39 -7.43
N GLN A 127 1.88 24.33 -7.55
CA GLN A 127 2.63 23.94 -8.74
C GLN A 127 1.95 22.85 -9.57
N ALA A 128 0.80 22.36 -9.18
CA ALA A 128 0.16 21.18 -9.79
C ALA A 128 -0.06 21.26 -11.32
N CYS A 129 0.02 22.44 -11.90
CA CYS A 129 -0.09 22.69 -13.34
C CYS A 129 1.25 22.93 -14.04
N GLU A 130 2.35 23.06 -13.30
CA GLU A 130 3.61 23.64 -13.82
C GLU A 130 4.82 22.69 -13.81
N ALA A 131 4.65 21.41 -13.57
CA ALA A 131 5.74 20.40 -13.61
C ALA A 131 6.26 20.23 -15.05
N ARG A 132 7.06 21.19 -15.53
CA ARG A 132 7.56 21.23 -16.93
C ARG A 132 8.69 20.26 -17.20
N ASP A 133 9.43 19.89 -16.14
CA ASP A 133 10.64 19.06 -16.25
C ASP A 133 10.36 17.57 -15.98
N TYR A 134 9.08 17.16 -15.90
CA TYR A 134 8.67 15.80 -15.60
C TYR A 134 7.62 15.30 -16.58
N HIS A 135 7.52 13.99 -16.75
CA HIS A 135 6.43 13.33 -17.46
C HIS A 135 5.11 13.38 -16.67
N GLY A 136 5.17 13.77 -15.41
CA GLY A 136 4.03 13.86 -14.51
C GLY A 136 4.44 13.98 -13.05
N ALA A 137 3.53 13.67 -12.14
CA ALA A 137 3.77 13.79 -10.70
C ALA A 137 3.15 12.66 -9.90
N VAL A 138 3.59 12.55 -8.65
CA VAL A 138 2.99 11.68 -7.63
C VAL A 138 2.46 12.55 -6.50
N VAL A 139 1.19 12.40 -6.16
CA VAL A 139 0.51 13.14 -5.08
C VAL A 139 -0.20 12.19 -4.13
N THR A 140 -0.57 12.67 -2.94
CA THR A 140 -1.38 11.89 -2.02
C THR A 140 -2.87 12.17 -2.19
N TYR A 141 -3.73 11.23 -1.78
CA TYR A 141 -5.17 11.47 -1.69
C TYR A 141 -5.51 12.70 -0.84
N GLN A 142 -4.81 12.87 0.30
CA GLN A 142 -5.00 14.02 1.17
C GLN A 142 -4.66 15.35 0.45
N GLN A 143 -3.54 15.39 -0.27
CA GLN A 143 -3.12 16.57 -1.03
C GLN A 143 -4.16 16.94 -2.10
N LEU A 144 -4.71 15.96 -2.78
CA LEU A 144 -5.75 16.14 -3.77
C LEU A 144 -7.01 16.77 -3.17
N CYS A 145 -7.48 16.22 -2.04
CA CYS A 145 -8.72 16.68 -1.38
C CYS A 145 -8.62 18.12 -0.86
N LEU A 146 -7.42 18.58 -0.53
CA LEU A 146 -7.21 19.98 -0.14
C LEU A 146 -7.35 20.97 -1.29
N ALA A 147 -7.19 20.54 -2.55
CA ALA A 147 -7.22 21.44 -3.71
C ALA A 147 -7.76 20.77 -4.98
N PRO A 148 -8.96 20.17 -5.00
CA PRO A 148 -9.48 19.40 -6.13
C PRO A 148 -9.59 20.24 -7.42
N ALA A 149 -9.98 21.51 -7.31
CA ALA A 149 -10.10 22.42 -8.43
C ALA A 149 -8.77 22.68 -9.16
N VAL A 150 -7.63 22.57 -8.47
CA VAL A 150 -6.31 22.71 -9.09
C VAL A 150 -6.04 21.53 -10.02
N PHE A 151 -6.32 20.32 -9.57
CA PHE A 151 -6.14 19.09 -10.35
C PHE A 151 -7.16 19.00 -11.49
N GLN A 152 -8.40 19.47 -11.30
CA GLN A 152 -9.40 19.59 -12.36
C GLN A 152 -8.90 20.49 -13.50
N ARG A 153 -8.42 21.71 -13.18
CA ARG A 153 -7.85 22.59 -14.18
C ARG A 153 -6.64 21.97 -14.91
N ALA A 154 -5.83 21.23 -14.19
CA ALA A 154 -4.69 20.52 -14.78
C ALA A 154 -5.11 19.46 -15.79
N CYS A 155 -6.15 18.66 -15.49
CA CYS A 155 -6.70 17.64 -16.38
C CYS A 155 -7.39 18.24 -17.62
N ARG A 156 -7.99 19.44 -17.49
CA ARG A 156 -8.57 20.17 -18.64
C ARG A 156 -7.52 20.73 -19.60
N ARG A 157 -6.34 21.10 -19.08
CA ARG A 157 -5.26 21.69 -19.89
C ARG A 157 -4.43 20.68 -20.65
N LYS A 158 -4.27 19.47 -20.09
CA LYS A 158 -3.45 18.40 -20.68
C LYS A 158 -4.16 17.05 -20.56
N ARG A 159 -4.09 16.26 -21.62
CA ARG A 159 -4.58 14.87 -21.60
C ARG A 159 -3.82 14.10 -20.52
N THR A 160 -4.49 13.81 -19.43
CA THR A 160 -3.88 13.23 -18.23
C THR A 160 -4.31 11.79 -18.06
N LEU A 161 -3.33 10.87 -17.99
CA LEU A 161 -3.51 9.52 -17.49
C LEU A 161 -3.43 9.54 -15.97
N LEU A 162 -4.43 8.98 -15.30
CA LEU A 162 -4.44 8.83 -13.85
C LEU A 162 -4.13 7.40 -13.44
N ILE A 163 -3.36 7.26 -12.38
CA ILE A 163 -3.10 5.99 -11.71
C ILE A 163 -3.47 6.15 -10.23
N PHE A 164 -4.47 5.43 -9.78
CA PHE A 164 -4.87 5.37 -8.38
C PHE A 164 -4.25 4.14 -7.73
N ASP A 165 -3.33 4.36 -6.81
CA ASP A 165 -2.72 3.27 -6.04
C ASP A 165 -3.52 3.03 -4.76
N GLU A 166 -3.92 1.76 -4.55
CA GLU A 166 -4.76 1.34 -3.42
C GLU A 166 -6.01 2.22 -3.24
N LEU A 167 -6.81 2.32 -4.30
CA LEU A 167 -7.97 3.22 -4.40
C LEU A 167 -8.99 3.05 -3.25
N HIS A 168 -9.02 1.89 -2.59
CA HIS A 168 -9.88 1.66 -1.43
C HIS A 168 -9.55 2.59 -0.22
N HIS A 169 -8.34 3.14 -0.14
CA HIS A 169 -7.99 4.17 0.83
C HIS A 169 -8.53 5.57 0.47
N ALA A 170 -9.07 5.75 -0.72
CA ALA A 170 -9.63 7.01 -1.19
C ALA A 170 -11.03 7.30 -0.61
N GLY A 171 -11.24 7.17 0.69
CA GLY A 171 -12.59 7.33 1.18
C GLY A 171 -12.83 7.19 2.66
N GLU A 172 -11.83 7.37 3.47
CA GLU A 172 -12.03 7.47 4.92
C GLU A 172 -12.80 8.75 5.34
N GLY A 173 -13.21 9.61 4.37
CA GLY A 173 -14.09 10.75 4.55
C GLY A 173 -15.18 10.81 3.48
N LYS A 174 -16.43 11.12 3.85
CA LYS A 174 -17.61 11.15 2.96
C LYS A 174 -17.45 12.09 1.75
N ASP A 175 -16.59 13.09 1.82
CA ASP A 175 -16.42 14.13 0.78
C ASP A 175 -15.35 13.79 -0.27
N TRP A 176 -14.52 12.77 -0.05
CA TRP A 176 -13.41 12.44 -0.93
C TRP A 176 -13.86 11.85 -2.28
N GLY A 177 -14.92 11.05 -2.28
CA GLY A 177 -15.45 10.45 -3.50
C GLY A 177 -15.92 11.49 -4.50
N ASN A 178 -16.64 12.50 -4.04
CA ASN A 178 -17.14 13.61 -4.88
C ASN A 178 -15.98 14.48 -5.39
N ALA A 179 -15.01 14.80 -4.52
CA ALA A 179 -13.84 15.58 -4.90
C ALA A 179 -13.00 14.87 -5.98
N LEU A 180 -12.83 13.55 -5.88
CA LEU A 180 -12.15 12.74 -6.89
C LEU A 180 -12.90 12.75 -8.22
N GLN A 181 -14.22 12.54 -8.20
CA GLN A 181 -15.04 12.55 -9.40
C GLN A 181 -15.00 13.91 -10.09
N GLU A 182 -15.14 15.00 -9.34
CA GLU A 182 -15.05 16.36 -9.87
C GLU A 182 -13.66 16.66 -10.45
N ALA A 183 -12.60 16.36 -9.71
CA ALA A 183 -11.23 16.64 -10.13
C ALA A 183 -10.83 15.90 -11.41
N PHE A 184 -11.35 14.71 -11.66
CA PHE A 184 -10.83 13.80 -12.67
C PHE A 184 -11.82 13.33 -13.73
N ALA A 185 -12.99 13.97 -13.83
CA ALA A 185 -13.98 13.68 -14.87
C ALA A 185 -13.39 13.79 -16.29
N GLU A 186 -12.47 14.72 -16.51
CA GLU A 186 -11.87 15.03 -17.81
C GLU A 186 -10.61 14.20 -18.14
N ALA A 187 -10.18 13.33 -17.26
CA ALA A 187 -9.00 12.48 -17.50
C ALA A 187 -9.23 11.55 -18.71
N VAL A 188 -8.18 11.35 -19.51
CA VAL A 188 -8.27 10.49 -20.69
C VAL A 188 -8.42 9.02 -20.32
N PHE A 189 -7.79 8.61 -19.23
CA PHE A 189 -7.90 7.25 -18.70
C PHE A 189 -7.62 7.23 -17.20
N ARG A 190 -8.31 6.38 -16.47
CA ARG A 190 -8.17 6.18 -15.03
C ARG A 190 -7.89 4.71 -14.74
N LEU A 191 -6.65 4.43 -14.36
CA LEU A 191 -6.18 3.10 -13.97
C LEU A 191 -6.20 2.99 -12.45
N SER A 192 -7.08 2.18 -11.92
CA SER A 192 -7.21 1.90 -10.49
C SER A 192 -6.50 0.60 -10.14
N LEU A 193 -5.63 0.64 -9.15
CA LEU A 193 -4.88 -0.50 -8.62
C LEU A 193 -5.38 -0.84 -7.23
N SER A 194 -5.67 -2.10 -6.96
CA SER A 194 -6.00 -2.56 -5.62
C SER A 194 -5.57 -4.02 -5.42
N GLY A 195 -5.15 -4.34 -4.19
CA GLY A 195 -5.02 -5.74 -3.75
C GLY A 195 -6.34 -6.29 -3.24
N THR A 196 -7.17 -5.41 -2.67
CA THR A 196 -8.45 -5.72 -2.04
C THR A 196 -9.45 -4.60 -2.34
N PRO A 197 -10.30 -4.72 -3.34
CA PRO A 197 -11.23 -3.65 -3.74
C PRO A 197 -12.47 -3.58 -2.82
N PHE A 198 -12.23 -3.63 -1.51
CA PHE A 198 -13.26 -3.55 -0.48
C PHE A 198 -12.99 -2.35 0.43
N ARG A 199 -14.07 -1.73 0.88
CA ARG A 199 -14.04 -0.68 1.91
C ARG A 199 -14.73 -1.18 3.17
N SER A 200 -14.22 -0.77 4.31
CA SER A 200 -14.81 -1.10 5.62
C SER A 200 -16.15 -0.42 5.89
N ASP A 201 -16.43 0.69 5.18
CA ASP A 201 -17.64 1.52 5.33
C ASP A 201 -18.75 1.20 4.32
N ASN A 202 -18.58 0.19 3.47
CA ASN A 202 -19.49 -0.23 2.40
C ASN A 202 -19.88 0.88 1.40
N ASN A 203 -19.16 2.02 1.37
CA ASN A 203 -19.42 3.05 0.38
C ASN A 203 -18.81 2.68 -0.97
N PRO A 204 -19.45 3.03 -2.09
CA PRO A 204 -18.87 2.77 -3.42
C PRO A 204 -17.53 3.49 -3.60
N ILE A 205 -16.56 2.80 -4.17
CA ILE A 205 -15.27 3.38 -4.54
C ILE A 205 -15.47 4.15 -5.86
N PRO A 206 -15.03 5.42 -5.97
CA PRO A 206 -15.14 6.19 -7.21
C PRO A 206 -14.50 5.47 -8.40
N PHE A 207 -15.08 5.59 -9.58
CA PHE A 207 -14.58 5.01 -10.84
C PHE A 207 -14.52 3.47 -10.87
N VAL A 208 -15.20 2.80 -9.94
CA VAL A 208 -15.32 1.35 -9.88
C VAL A 208 -16.75 0.95 -10.20
N ARG A 209 -16.89 -0.03 -11.08
CA ARG A 209 -18.20 -0.63 -11.40
C ARG A 209 -18.60 -1.62 -10.32
N TYR A 210 -19.89 -1.69 -10.04
CA TYR A 210 -20.48 -2.63 -9.09
C TYR A 210 -21.56 -3.46 -9.75
N ASP A 211 -21.58 -4.74 -9.42
CA ASP A 211 -22.69 -5.63 -9.70
C ASP A 211 -23.15 -6.28 -8.39
N ARG A 212 -24.44 -6.17 -8.06
CA ARG A 212 -25.06 -6.70 -6.83
C ARG A 212 -24.31 -6.33 -5.54
N GLY A 213 -23.73 -5.13 -5.50
CA GLY A 213 -22.93 -4.66 -4.35
C GLY A 213 -21.48 -5.12 -4.31
N GLU A 214 -21.03 -5.90 -5.29
CA GLU A 214 -19.64 -6.34 -5.43
C GLU A 214 -18.90 -5.52 -6.49
N SER A 215 -17.67 -5.10 -6.16
CA SER A 215 -16.81 -4.40 -7.11
C SER A 215 -16.39 -5.32 -8.27
N GLN A 216 -16.55 -4.83 -9.50
CA GLN A 216 -16.19 -5.55 -10.71
C GLN A 216 -14.81 -5.10 -11.21
N ALA A 217 -13.82 -5.99 -11.10
CA ALA A 217 -12.50 -5.74 -11.67
C ALA A 217 -12.47 -6.09 -13.15
N ASP A 218 -11.85 -5.21 -13.96
CA ASP A 218 -11.61 -5.44 -15.38
C ASP A 218 -10.50 -6.46 -15.62
N PHE A 219 -9.58 -6.57 -14.67
CA PHE A 219 -8.53 -7.58 -14.66
C PHE A 219 -8.27 -8.08 -13.23
N ARG A 220 -8.14 -9.40 -13.08
CA ARG A 220 -7.83 -10.05 -11.79
C ARG A 220 -6.56 -10.88 -11.91
N TYR A 221 -5.72 -10.77 -10.91
CA TYR A 221 -4.57 -11.63 -10.66
C TYR A 221 -4.56 -11.98 -9.19
N ASP A 222 -5.14 -13.11 -8.87
CA ASP A 222 -5.35 -13.52 -7.50
C ASP A 222 -4.11 -14.16 -6.84
N TYR A 223 -4.21 -14.40 -5.54
CA TYR A 223 -3.12 -14.97 -4.77
C TYR A 223 -2.80 -16.41 -5.18
N ALA A 224 -3.81 -17.22 -5.53
CA ALA A 224 -3.60 -18.59 -5.95
C ALA A 224 -2.83 -18.65 -7.28
N GLU A 225 -3.15 -17.78 -8.22
CA GLU A 225 -2.41 -17.64 -9.47
C GLU A 225 -0.97 -17.17 -9.24
N ALA A 226 -0.79 -16.18 -8.33
CA ALA A 226 0.53 -15.66 -7.98
C ALA A 226 1.44 -16.68 -7.32
N ILE A 227 0.89 -17.60 -6.52
CA ILE A 227 1.63 -18.75 -5.97
C ILE A 227 2.02 -19.74 -7.07
N ARG A 228 1.09 -20.11 -7.95
CA ARG A 228 1.38 -21.03 -9.08
C ARG A 228 2.47 -20.50 -9.99
N GLU A 229 2.49 -19.19 -10.23
CA GLU A 229 3.50 -18.52 -11.05
C GLU A 229 4.79 -18.16 -10.27
N SER A 230 4.91 -18.55 -9.00
CA SER A 230 6.05 -18.24 -8.11
C SER A 230 6.34 -16.72 -8.01
N VAL A 231 5.30 -15.89 -8.12
CA VAL A 231 5.38 -14.43 -8.00
C VAL A 231 5.29 -14.00 -6.54
N CYS A 232 4.46 -14.67 -5.76
CA CYS A 232 4.31 -14.46 -4.32
C CYS A 232 4.75 -15.70 -3.56
N ARG A 233 5.21 -15.50 -2.32
CA ARG A 233 5.52 -16.59 -1.41
C ARG A 233 4.24 -17.16 -0.80
N PRO A 234 4.16 -18.46 -0.52
CA PRO A 234 3.09 -19.03 0.28
C PRO A 234 3.02 -18.36 1.65
N ILE A 235 1.81 -18.07 2.12
CA ILE A 235 1.56 -17.57 3.47
C ILE A 235 0.87 -18.71 4.24
N LEU A 236 1.45 -19.06 5.38
CA LEU A 236 0.87 -20.00 6.33
C LEU A 236 0.23 -19.22 7.47
N PHE A 237 -0.99 -19.56 7.81
CA PHE A 237 -1.74 -18.99 8.92
C PHE A 237 -1.93 -20.06 10.00
N PRO A 238 -1.01 -20.17 10.97
CA PRO A 238 -1.24 -21.03 12.11
C PRO A 238 -2.45 -20.53 12.90
N SER A 239 -3.31 -21.46 13.32
CA SER A 239 -4.46 -21.18 14.16
C SER A 239 -4.10 -21.43 15.60
N TYR A 240 -4.43 -20.50 16.48
CA TYR A 240 -4.27 -20.64 17.93
C TYR A 240 -5.64 -20.59 18.57
N GLU A 241 -5.91 -21.59 19.38
CA GLU A 241 -7.15 -21.75 20.11
C GLU A 241 -6.89 -21.63 21.62
N GLY A 242 -7.93 -21.43 22.38
CA GLY A 242 -7.85 -21.36 23.84
C GLY A 242 -9.05 -20.66 24.46
N GLU A 243 -9.25 -20.92 25.74
CA GLU A 243 -10.24 -20.24 26.56
C GLU A 243 -9.63 -18.96 27.14
N LEU A 244 -10.37 -17.89 27.09
CA LEU A 244 -9.98 -16.59 27.62
C LEU A 244 -11.05 -16.05 28.53
N THR A 245 -10.61 -15.51 29.68
CA THR A 245 -11.48 -14.80 30.63
C THR A 245 -11.10 -13.33 30.66
N TRP A 246 -12.09 -12.45 30.54
CA TRP A 246 -11.92 -11.00 30.61
C TRP A 246 -13.07 -10.29 31.32
N LEU A 247 -12.81 -9.09 31.78
CA LEU A 247 -13.80 -8.23 32.41
C LEU A 247 -14.33 -7.21 31.39
N ALA A 248 -15.65 -7.16 31.18
CA ALA A 248 -16.29 -6.14 30.40
C ALA A 248 -17.56 -5.64 31.10
N ASN A 249 -17.71 -4.32 31.21
CA ASN A 249 -18.84 -3.69 31.89
C ASN A 249 -19.08 -4.21 33.33
N GLY A 250 -18.02 -4.51 34.07
CA GLY A 250 -18.06 -5.01 35.45
C GLY A 250 -18.51 -6.47 35.56
N ARG A 251 -18.57 -7.21 34.48
CA ARG A 251 -18.89 -8.64 34.44
C ARG A 251 -17.75 -9.44 33.87
N GLU A 252 -17.54 -10.62 34.43
CA GLU A 252 -16.58 -11.59 33.91
C GLU A 252 -17.20 -12.34 32.73
N HIS A 253 -16.43 -12.48 31.67
CA HIS A 253 -16.78 -13.22 30.45
C HIS A 253 -15.70 -14.26 30.19
N THR A 254 -16.12 -15.48 29.88
CA THR A 254 -15.22 -16.57 29.46
C THR A 254 -15.72 -17.11 28.13
N ALA A 255 -14.82 -17.24 27.15
CA ALA A 255 -15.15 -17.82 25.84
C ALA A 255 -13.89 -18.32 25.10
N THR A 256 -14.10 -19.26 24.21
CA THR A 256 -13.11 -19.75 23.26
C THR A 256 -13.16 -18.93 21.96
N PHE A 257 -12.16 -19.07 21.07
CA PHE A 257 -12.16 -18.40 19.78
C PHE A 257 -13.22 -18.95 18.80
N GLU A 258 -13.77 -20.12 19.07
CA GLU A 258 -14.85 -20.75 18.28
C GLU A 258 -16.24 -20.21 18.65
N ASP A 259 -16.39 -19.62 19.82
CA ASP A 259 -17.68 -19.10 20.27
C ASP A 259 -18.19 -17.95 19.41
N GLY A 260 -19.43 -18.03 18.95
CA GLY A 260 -20.12 -17.08 18.10
C GLY A 260 -20.51 -15.79 18.85
N LEU A 261 -19.53 -14.99 19.24
CA LEU A 261 -19.73 -13.71 19.94
C LEU A 261 -20.07 -12.56 18.96
N THR A 262 -20.68 -11.51 19.50
CA THR A 262 -20.84 -10.24 18.76
C THR A 262 -19.46 -9.66 18.38
N ARG A 263 -19.41 -8.83 17.35
CA ARG A 263 -18.15 -8.19 16.87
C ARG A 263 -17.42 -7.43 17.98
N GLU A 264 -18.15 -6.77 18.85
CA GLU A 264 -17.58 -6.00 19.97
C GLU A 264 -16.92 -6.93 20.97
N ARG A 265 -17.57 -7.99 21.41
CA ARG A 265 -17.02 -9.00 22.32
C ARG A 265 -15.85 -9.78 21.71
N GLN A 266 -15.89 -10.05 20.42
CA GLN A 266 -14.76 -10.64 19.70
C GLN A 266 -13.52 -9.72 19.76
N ARG A 267 -13.69 -8.40 19.60
CA ARG A 267 -12.61 -7.42 19.74
C ARG A 267 -12.04 -7.37 21.15
N GLU A 268 -12.88 -7.34 22.16
CA GLU A 268 -12.46 -7.36 23.57
C GLU A 268 -11.67 -8.63 23.89
N ARG A 269 -12.18 -9.78 23.48
CA ARG A 269 -11.50 -11.07 23.65
C ARG A 269 -10.14 -11.08 22.98
N LEU A 270 -10.05 -10.68 21.71
CA LEU A 270 -8.78 -10.62 20.98
C LEU A 270 -7.79 -9.66 21.65
N LYS A 271 -8.25 -8.49 22.05
CA LYS A 271 -7.42 -7.51 22.77
C LYS A 271 -6.89 -8.12 24.07
N THR A 272 -7.72 -8.82 24.81
CA THR A 272 -7.31 -9.49 26.06
C THR A 272 -6.27 -10.57 25.78
N ALA A 273 -6.49 -11.43 24.76
CA ALA A 273 -5.52 -12.46 24.36
C ALA A 273 -4.14 -11.86 24.06
N LEU A 274 -4.11 -10.79 23.28
CA LEU A 274 -2.87 -10.12 22.88
C LEU A 274 -2.13 -9.45 24.06
N LEU A 275 -2.84 -9.13 25.15
CA LEU A 275 -2.25 -8.55 26.38
C LEU A 275 -1.87 -9.59 27.43
N GLN A 276 -2.31 -10.84 27.30
CA GLN A 276 -2.01 -11.91 28.26
C GLN A 276 -0.76 -12.67 27.85
N GLU A 277 0.26 -12.63 28.70
CA GLU A 277 1.54 -13.33 28.48
C GLU A 277 1.35 -14.85 28.34
N ASN A 278 0.42 -15.44 29.10
CA ASN A 278 0.12 -16.86 29.06
C ASN A 278 -0.43 -17.31 27.69
N TRP A 279 -1.10 -16.42 26.96
CA TRP A 279 -1.59 -16.71 25.61
C TRP A 279 -0.55 -16.33 24.54
N LEU A 280 0.06 -15.14 24.67
CA LEU A 280 0.98 -14.62 23.65
C LEU A 280 2.35 -15.33 23.69
N GLY A 281 2.80 -15.79 24.88
CA GLY A 281 4.07 -16.46 25.04
C GLY A 281 4.23 -17.73 24.16
N PRO A 282 3.30 -18.68 24.17
CA PRO A 282 3.30 -19.82 23.27
C PRO A 282 3.33 -19.43 21.79
N VAL A 283 2.54 -18.43 21.38
CA VAL A 283 2.53 -17.92 19.99
C VAL A 283 3.91 -17.40 19.57
N ILE A 284 4.58 -16.66 20.46
CA ILE A 284 5.95 -16.17 20.23
C ILE A 284 6.95 -17.32 20.16
N ALA A 285 6.81 -18.32 21.03
CA ALA A 285 7.68 -19.50 21.04
C ALA A 285 7.59 -20.28 19.72
N ASP A 286 6.38 -20.53 19.23
CA ASP A 286 6.13 -21.23 17.98
C ASP A 286 6.66 -20.41 16.78
N ALA A 287 6.39 -19.12 16.75
CA ALA A 287 6.92 -18.23 15.70
C ALA A 287 8.45 -18.22 15.69
N HIS A 288 9.08 -18.24 16.87
CA HIS A 288 10.54 -18.31 16.99
C HIS A 288 11.09 -19.67 16.54
N ALA A 289 10.41 -20.76 16.86
CA ALA A 289 10.79 -22.11 16.41
C ALA A 289 10.73 -22.20 14.89
N GLU A 290 9.65 -21.72 14.27
CA GLU A 290 9.48 -21.71 12.83
C GLU A 290 10.52 -20.82 12.13
N LEU A 291 10.77 -19.61 12.64
CA LEU A 291 11.83 -18.71 12.14
C LEU A 291 13.21 -19.38 12.22
N SER A 292 13.48 -20.10 13.31
CA SER A 292 14.73 -20.83 13.50
C SER A 292 14.87 -22.00 12.53
N ARG A 293 13.76 -22.69 12.22
CA ARG A 293 13.72 -23.74 11.19
C ARG A 293 14.02 -23.17 9.80
N LEU A 294 13.35 -22.08 9.42
CA LEU A 294 13.56 -21.41 8.14
C LEU A 294 15.00 -20.94 7.97
N ARG A 295 15.61 -20.36 9.00
CA ARG A 295 17.01 -19.92 8.98
C ARG A 295 17.99 -21.08 8.76
N LYS A 296 17.71 -22.24 9.34
CA LYS A 296 18.56 -23.44 9.20
C LYS A 296 18.44 -24.13 7.85
N GLN A 297 17.25 -24.13 7.25
CA GLN A 297 16.94 -24.95 6.09
C GLN A 297 16.98 -24.19 4.77
N GLU A 298 16.50 -22.94 4.74
CA GLU A 298 16.19 -22.27 3.48
C GLU A 298 16.72 -20.84 3.38
N GLN A 299 16.64 -20.06 4.47
CA GLN A 299 16.91 -18.63 4.45
C GLN A 299 17.64 -18.17 5.73
N PRO A 300 18.98 -18.23 5.75
CA PRO A 300 19.78 -17.87 6.94
C PRO A 300 19.48 -16.46 7.48
N ASP A 301 19.12 -15.54 6.58
CA ASP A 301 18.84 -14.14 6.89
C ASP A 301 17.35 -13.84 7.08
N ALA A 302 16.49 -14.86 7.28
CA ALA A 302 15.07 -14.64 7.49
C ALA A 302 14.82 -13.76 8.73
N GLY A 303 14.09 -12.67 8.58
CA GLY A 303 13.67 -11.76 9.64
C GLY A 303 12.30 -12.13 10.22
N GLY A 304 12.08 -11.86 11.50
CA GLY A 304 10.76 -11.92 12.15
C GLY A 304 10.22 -10.50 12.35
N LEU A 305 8.96 -10.27 12.02
CA LEU A 305 8.26 -9.00 12.22
C LEU A 305 7.02 -9.23 13.06
N ILE A 306 6.88 -8.49 14.17
CA ILE A 306 5.68 -8.47 15.00
C ILE A 306 5.03 -7.09 14.90
N VAL A 307 3.76 -7.07 14.54
CA VAL A 307 2.96 -5.84 14.50
C VAL A 307 2.13 -5.74 15.77
N ALA A 308 2.42 -4.76 16.59
CA ALA A 308 1.74 -4.54 17.87
C ALA A 308 0.50 -3.63 17.72
N MET A 309 -0.39 -3.65 18.73
CA MET A 309 -1.61 -2.85 18.75
C MET A 309 -1.34 -1.35 18.89
N ASN A 310 -0.32 -1.00 19.66
CA ASN A 310 0.15 0.37 19.92
C ASN A 310 1.61 0.35 20.40
N GLN A 311 2.18 1.54 20.66
CA GLN A 311 3.57 1.70 21.06
C GLN A 311 3.91 1.00 22.38
N GLU A 312 3.03 1.11 23.38
CA GLU A 312 3.22 0.45 24.69
C GLU A 312 3.22 -1.07 24.54
N HIS A 313 2.25 -1.61 23.79
CA HIS A 313 2.19 -3.03 23.49
C HIS A 313 3.43 -3.50 22.70
N ALA A 314 3.99 -2.68 21.81
CA ALA A 314 5.22 -3.02 21.08
C ALA A 314 6.41 -3.23 22.05
N ARG A 315 6.55 -2.38 23.06
CA ARG A 315 7.59 -2.53 24.08
C ARG A 315 7.37 -3.76 24.97
N GLN A 316 6.13 -3.97 25.42
CA GLN A 316 5.77 -5.16 26.22
C GLN A 316 6.04 -6.47 25.46
N VAL A 317 5.69 -6.51 24.18
CA VAL A 317 5.95 -7.68 23.32
C VAL A 317 7.44 -7.89 23.10
N ALA A 318 8.23 -6.83 22.91
CA ALA A 318 9.69 -6.94 22.78
C ALA A 318 10.34 -7.54 24.04
N ASP A 319 9.89 -7.13 25.23
CA ASP A 319 10.33 -7.70 26.49
C ASP A 319 9.92 -9.18 26.62
N LEU A 320 8.69 -9.51 26.22
CA LEU A 320 8.21 -10.88 26.22
C LEU A 320 9.01 -11.76 25.24
N VAL A 321 9.33 -11.27 24.05
CA VAL A 321 10.21 -11.95 23.10
C VAL A 321 11.56 -12.25 23.76
N GLY A 322 12.14 -11.28 24.46
CA GLY A 322 13.40 -11.47 25.20
C GLY A 322 13.31 -12.59 26.24
N ARG A 323 12.23 -12.63 27.03
CA ARG A 323 12.01 -13.66 28.04
C ARG A 323 11.79 -15.06 27.45
N VAL A 324 10.98 -15.13 26.39
CA VAL A 324 10.59 -16.42 25.77
C VAL A 324 11.70 -17.02 24.91
N THR A 325 12.42 -16.18 24.14
CA THR A 325 13.35 -16.66 23.11
C THR A 325 14.82 -16.49 23.47
N GLY A 326 15.13 -15.71 24.51
CA GLY A 326 16.49 -15.26 24.83
C GLY A 326 17.10 -14.32 23.79
N LYS A 327 16.31 -13.79 22.85
CA LYS A 327 16.74 -12.89 21.78
C LYS A 327 16.15 -11.50 21.98
N ARG A 328 16.97 -10.47 21.80
CA ARG A 328 16.48 -9.09 21.85
C ARG A 328 15.68 -8.79 20.57
N ALA A 329 14.47 -8.24 20.73
CA ALA A 329 13.72 -7.63 19.65
C ALA A 329 13.99 -6.12 19.62
N GLU A 330 14.16 -5.55 18.45
CA GLU A 330 14.22 -4.10 18.26
C GLU A 330 12.80 -3.55 18.11
N VAL A 331 12.57 -2.35 18.63
CA VAL A 331 11.26 -1.70 18.60
C VAL A 331 11.37 -0.46 17.74
N ALA A 332 10.49 -0.34 16.75
CA ALA A 332 10.36 0.86 15.93
C ALA A 332 8.96 1.45 16.14
N VAL A 333 8.87 2.59 16.80
CA VAL A 333 7.62 3.27 17.13
C VAL A 333 7.69 4.75 16.76
N SER A 334 6.55 5.39 16.55
CA SER A 334 6.47 6.75 15.95
C SER A 334 7.00 7.86 16.87
N ASP A 335 7.15 7.61 18.18
CA ASP A 335 7.75 8.53 19.14
C ASP A 335 9.28 8.37 19.26
N ASP A 336 9.86 7.37 18.58
CA ASP A 336 11.31 7.15 18.53
C ASP A 336 11.90 7.84 17.29
N PRO A 337 12.81 8.82 17.48
CA PRO A 337 13.48 9.50 16.34
C PRO A 337 14.27 8.55 15.44
N ASP A 338 14.79 7.45 16.00
CA ASP A 338 15.65 6.49 15.29
C ASP A 338 14.86 5.33 14.68
N ALA A 339 13.53 5.33 14.79
CA ALA A 339 12.67 4.26 14.24
C ALA A 339 12.91 3.98 12.76
N SER A 340 13.19 5.04 11.98
CA SER A 340 13.46 4.92 10.54
C SER A 340 14.76 4.20 10.23
N ASP A 341 15.79 4.47 11.02
CA ASP A 341 17.10 3.85 10.88
C ASP A 341 17.04 2.38 11.33
N THR A 342 16.28 2.09 12.38
CA THR A 342 15.98 0.72 12.84
C THR A 342 15.32 -0.09 11.73
N ILE A 343 14.28 0.45 11.07
CA ILE A 343 13.60 -0.23 9.96
C ILE A 343 14.56 -0.40 8.76
N GLY A 344 15.33 0.62 8.43
CA GLY A 344 16.32 0.57 7.36
C GLY A 344 17.37 -0.52 7.59
N THR A 345 17.89 -0.58 8.80
CA THR A 345 18.88 -1.60 9.22
C THR A 345 18.29 -3.01 9.13
N PHE A 346 17.07 -3.22 9.65
CA PHE A 346 16.36 -4.50 9.52
C PHE A 346 16.19 -4.93 8.07
N ALA A 347 15.79 -4.02 7.18
CA ALA A 347 15.61 -4.32 5.76
C ALA A 347 16.92 -4.68 5.03
N HIS A 348 18.07 -4.20 5.50
CA HIS A 348 19.38 -4.48 4.92
C HIS A 348 20.05 -5.73 5.51
N HIS A 349 19.84 -6.04 6.77
CA HIS A 349 20.39 -7.25 7.42
C HIS A 349 19.65 -8.53 7.08
N THR A 350 18.48 -8.42 6.45
CA THR A 350 17.67 -9.57 5.96
C THR A 350 17.90 -9.85 4.46
N LYS A 351 19.05 -9.44 3.91
CA LYS A 351 19.48 -9.75 2.53
C LYS A 351 20.61 -10.75 2.50
#